data_da7fa4f2b9c0d66a9f61739786584f4e
#
_entry.id   da7fa4f2b9c0d66a9f61739786584f4e
#
_cell.length_a   1.000
_cell.length_b   1.000
_cell.length_c   1.000
_cell.angle_alpha   90.00
_cell.angle_beta   90.00
_cell.angle_gamma   90.00
#
_symmetry.space_group_name_H-M   'P 1'
#
loop_
_entity.id
_entity.type
_entity.pdbx_description
1 polymer ?
#
loop_
_entity_poly.entity_id
_entity_poly.type
_entity_poly.pdbx_seq_one_letter_code
_entity_poly.pdbx_strand_id
1 'polypeptide(L)'
;VNEELNRQAITSYPIIGFISISIVAPLVEEMLFRYGLRKVTGKTKYFPLITAILFGGVHTLAGIGLSLKELLFILPYGSLGYAFGYLYNKSDNIVSTIVSHSIHNTIVFIIILTVA
;
A
#
# COMPACT_ATOMS: atom_id res chain seq x y z
N VAL A 1 0.93 13.47 6.79
CA VAL A 1 -0.08 13.23 7.82
C VAL A 1 -0.23 11.75 8.12
N ASN A 2 -0.47 10.91 7.12
CA ASN A 2 -0.61 9.46 7.32
C ASN A 2 0.64 8.81 7.89
N GLU A 3 1.81 9.26 7.45
CA GLU A 3 3.08 8.72 7.91
C GLU A 3 3.36 9.06 9.38
N GLU A 4 3.04 10.28 9.80
CA GLU A 4 3.19 10.69 11.19
C GLU A 4 2.22 9.93 12.10
N LEU A 5 0.97 9.77 11.68
CA LEU A 5 -0.01 9.00 12.44
C LEU A 5 0.40 7.53 12.56
N ASN A 6 0.92 6.95 11.49
CA ASN A 6 1.43 5.58 11.52
C ASN A 6 2.64 5.45 12.46
N ARG A 7 3.55 6.41 12.41
CA ARG A 7 4.71 6.44 13.30
C ARG A 7 4.30 6.53 14.77
N GLN A 8 3.34 7.39 15.09
CA GLN A 8 2.80 7.50 16.45
C GLN A 8 2.11 6.21 16.88
N ALA A 9 1.32 5.59 16.03
CA ALA A 9 0.66 4.32 16.32
C ALA A 9 1.67 3.21 16.58
N ILE A 10 2.73 3.13 15.78
CA ILE A 10 3.79 2.12 15.91
C ILE A 10 4.54 2.29 17.22
N THR A 11 4.90 3.52 17.59
CA THR A 11 5.69 3.79 18.79
C THR A 11 4.89 3.69 20.07
N SER A 12 3.62 4.12 20.05
CA SER A 12 2.75 4.12 21.23
C SER A 12 2.09 2.76 21.50
N TYR A 13 1.72 2.05 20.43
CA TYR A 13 0.99 0.77 20.50
C TYR A 13 1.58 -0.22 19.51
N PRO A 14 2.78 -0.78 19.80
CA PRO A 14 3.50 -1.61 18.81
C PRO A 14 2.74 -2.85 18.34
N ILE A 15 2.02 -3.52 19.23
CA ILE A 15 1.29 -4.75 18.88
C ILE A 15 0.10 -4.43 17.99
N ILE A 16 -0.70 -3.44 18.36
CA ILE A 16 -1.85 -2.99 17.57
C ILE A 16 -1.35 -2.40 16.24
N GLY A 17 -0.28 -1.63 16.28
CA GLY A 17 0.36 -1.07 15.08
C GLY A 17 0.82 -2.16 14.12
N PHE A 18 1.46 -3.22 14.63
CA PHE A 18 1.88 -4.35 13.80
C PHE A 18 0.70 -5.03 13.11
N ILE A 19 -0.33 -5.38 13.87
CA ILE A 19 -1.51 -6.04 13.31
C ILE A 19 -2.18 -5.16 12.25
N SER A 20 -2.36 -3.88 12.54
CA SER A 20 -3.02 -2.95 11.62
C SER A 20 -2.23 -2.72 10.34
N ILE A 21 -0.93 -2.50 10.44
CA ILE A 21 -0.08 -2.09 9.32
C ILE A 21 0.38 -3.29 8.51
N SER A 22 0.72 -4.39 9.17
CA SER A 22 1.34 -5.56 8.51
C SER A 22 0.34 -6.63 8.10
N ILE A 23 -0.87 -6.64 8.65
CA ILE A 23 -1.86 -7.68 8.38
C ILE A 23 -3.14 -7.06 7.80
N VAL A 24 -3.80 -6.18 8.55
CA VAL A 24 -5.13 -5.66 8.17
C VAL A 24 -5.03 -4.76 6.95
N ALA A 25 -4.14 -3.78 6.95
CA ALA A 25 -4.01 -2.84 5.84
C ALA A 25 -3.65 -3.54 4.52
N PRO A 26 -2.63 -4.41 4.45
CA PRO A 26 -2.36 -5.14 3.22
C PRO A 26 -3.54 -5.98 2.74
N LEU A 27 -4.24 -6.67 3.63
CA LEU A 27 -5.41 -7.47 3.27
C LEU A 27 -6.49 -6.60 2.63
N VAL A 28 -6.87 -5.49 3.27
CA VAL A 28 -7.91 -4.59 2.78
C VAL A 28 -7.48 -3.93 1.47
N GLU A 29 -6.26 -3.42 1.42
CA GLU A 29 -5.76 -2.70 0.25
C GLU A 29 -5.63 -3.61 -0.97
N GLU A 30 -5.12 -4.84 -0.82
CA GLU A 30 -5.01 -5.77 -1.93
C GLU A 30 -6.38 -6.27 -2.39
N MET A 31 -7.30 -6.52 -1.47
CA MET A 31 -8.67 -6.90 -1.84
C MET A 31 -9.38 -5.79 -2.61
N LEU A 32 -9.12 -4.53 -2.29
CA LEU A 32 -9.74 -3.39 -2.96
C LEU A 32 -9.05 -3.05 -4.27
N PHE A 33 -7.73 -2.78 -4.23
CA PHE A 33 -6.99 -2.23 -5.37
C PHE A 33 -6.53 -3.28 -6.38
N ARG A 34 -6.51 -4.56 -6.02
CA ARG A 34 -6.12 -5.63 -6.95
C ARG A 34 -7.31 -6.53 -7.26
N TYR A 35 -7.81 -7.26 -6.29
CA TYR A 35 -8.90 -8.20 -6.53
C TYR A 35 -10.18 -7.50 -6.99
N GLY A 36 -10.65 -6.52 -6.25
CA GLY A 36 -11.87 -5.77 -6.58
C GLY A 36 -11.74 -4.96 -7.86
N LEU A 37 -10.62 -4.25 -8.02
CA LEU A 37 -10.37 -3.43 -9.21
C LEU A 37 -10.29 -4.30 -10.48
N ARG A 38 -9.65 -5.47 -10.40
CA ARG A 38 -9.58 -6.41 -11.52
C ARG A 38 -10.98 -6.81 -12.02
N LYS A 39 -11.96 -6.95 -11.13
CA LYS A 39 -13.34 -7.27 -11.52
C LYS A 39 -13.97 -6.17 -12.34
N VAL A 40 -13.56 -4.93 -12.16
CA VAL A 40 -14.07 -3.78 -12.93
C VAL A 40 -13.33 -3.62 -14.25
N THR A 41 -12.00 -3.68 -14.22
CA THR A 41 -11.17 -3.42 -15.41
C THR A 41 -11.00 -4.63 -16.33
N GLY A 42 -11.16 -5.86 -15.79
CA GLY A 42 -10.73 -7.07 -16.47
C GLY A 42 -9.21 -7.22 -16.45
N LYS A 43 -8.74 -8.37 -16.97
CA LYS A 43 -7.31 -8.64 -17.08
C LYS A 43 -6.75 -7.91 -18.30
N THR A 44 -5.97 -6.87 -18.06
CA THR A 44 -5.33 -6.08 -19.10
C THR A 44 -3.86 -5.85 -18.76
N LYS A 45 -3.02 -5.70 -19.81
CA LYS A 45 -1.61 -5.35 -19.61
C LYS A 45 -1.41 -3.99 -18.94
N TYR A 46 -2.43 -3.14 -18.96
CA TYR A 46 -2.41 -1.82 -18.31
C TYR A 46 -2.84 -1.86 -16.84
N PHE A 47 -3.26 -3.01 -16.33
CA PHE A 47 -3.71 -3.13 -14.95
C PHE A 47 -2.67 -2.64 -13.92
N PRO A 48 -1.37 -2.98 -14.05
CA PRO A 48 -0.36 -2.45 -13.12
C PRO A 48 -0.32 -0.93 -13.09
N LEU A 49 -0.47 -0.28 -14.24
CA LEU A 49 -0.49 1.18 -14.33
C LEU A 49 -1.77 1.77 -13.72
N ILE A 50 -2.92 1.17 -14.02
CA ILE A 50 -4.22 1.63 -13.50
C ILE A 50 -4.24 1.54 -11.98
N THR A 51 -3.85 0.39 -11.42
CA THR A 51 -3.84 0.21 -9.98
C THR A 51 -2.77 1.09 -9.30
N ALA A 52 -1.64 1.34 -9.96
CA ALA A 52 -0.60 2.26 -9.46
C ALA A 52 -1.12 3.69 -9.32
N ILE A 53 -1.84 4.18 -10.31
CA ILE A 53 -2.41 5.53 -10.30
C ILE A 53 -3.46 5.65 -9.19
N LEU A 54 -4.35 4.68 -9.07
CA LEU A 54 -5.40 4.70 -8.05
C LEU A 54 -4.82 4.54 -6.65
N PHE A 55 -3.93 3.58 -6.45
CA PHE A 55 -3.30 3.36 -5.15
C PHE A 55 -2.45 4.55 -4.71
N GLY A 56 -1.60 5.04 -5.59
CA GLY A 56 -0.76 6.21 -5.32
C GLY A 56 -1.59 7.47 -5.11
N GLY A 57 -2.64 7.66 -5.93
CA GLY A 57 -3.54 8.80 -5.83
C GLY A 57 -4.30 8.82 -4.50
N VAL A 58 -4.90 7.71 -4.10
CA VAL A 58 -5.63 7.62 -2.83
C VAL A 58 -4.70 7.88 -1.64
N HIS A 59 -3.51 7.27 -1.62
CA HIS A 59 -2.57 7.45 -0.52
C HIS A 59 -1.97 8.86 -0.44
N THR A 60 -1.90 9.56 -1.56
CA THR A 60 -1.38 10.92 -1.62
C THR A 60 -2.47 11.95 -1.36
N LEU A 61 -3.65 11.79 -2.00
CA LEU A 61 -4.73 12.76 -1.96
C LEU A 61 -5.63 12.65 -0.73
N ALA A 62 -5.59 11.51 -0.02
CA ALA A 62 -6.31 11.34 1.23
C ALA A 62 -5.73 12.22 2.35
N GLY A 63 -4.51 12.71 2.20
CA GLY A 63 -3.94 13.74 3.06
C GLY A 63 -4.56 15.09 2.72
N ILE A 64 -5.09 15.78 3.71
CA ILE A 64 -5.68 17.11 3.54
C ILE A 64 -4.54 18.13 3.36
N GLY A 65 -4.56 18.87 2.27
CA GLY A 65 -3.56 19.87 1.97
C GLY A 65 -2.54 19.36 0.94
N LEU A 66 -2.79 19.69 -0.32
CA LEU A 66 -1.91 19.37 -1.44
C LEU A 66 -0.67 20.27 -1.38
N SER A 67 0.36 19.83 -0.68
CA SER A 67 1.68 20.44 -0.78
C SER A 67 2.49 19.70 -1.87
N LEU A 68 3.52 20.38 -2.42
CA LEU A 68 4.43 19.73 -3.36
C LEU A 68 5.10 18.49 -2.74
N LYS A 69 5.42 18.55 -1.45
CA LYS A 69 5.99 17.43 -0.71
C LYS A 69 5.07 16.21 -0.72
N GLU A 70 3.77 16.41 -0.51
CA GLU A 70 2.79 15.33 -0.51
C GLU A 70 2.59 14.74 -1.91
N LEU A 71 2.61 15.59 -2.95
CA LEU A 71 2.56 15.12 -4.34
C LEU A 71 3.76 14.26 -4.71
N LEU A 72 4.94 14.50 -4.13
CA LEU A 72 6.11 13.68 -4.37
C LEU A 72 5.97 12.26 -3.78
N PHE A 73 5.12 12.07 -2.78
CA PHE A 73 4.82 10.72 -2.25
C PHE A 73 4.06 9.84 -3.23
N ILE A 74 3.49 10.39 -4.30
CA ILE A 74 2.85 9.58 -5.33
C ILE A 74 3.85 8.61 -6.00
N LEU A 75 5.13 8.98 -6.05
CA LEU A 75 6.16 8.13 -6.66
C LEU A 75 6.38 6.83 -5.87
N PRO A 76 6.68 6.85 -4.56
CA PRO A 76 6.85 5.61 -3.81
C PRO A 76 5.56 4.80 -3.71
N TYR A 77 4.42 5.41 -3.44
CA TYR A 77 3.14 4.70 -3.36
C TYR A 77 2.71 4.17 -4.73
N GLY A 78 2.90 4.94 -5.78
CA GLY A 78 2.62 4.50 -7.14
C GLY A 78 3.53 3.36 -7.59
N SER A 79 4.80 3.40 -7.20
CA SER A 79 5.75 2.32 -7.49
C SER A 79 5.35 1.01 -6.81
N LEU A 80 4.95 1.06 -5.55
CA LEU A 80 4.42 -0.10 -4.83
C LEU A 80 3.14 -0.60 -5.48
N GLY A 81 2.23 0.29 -5.83
CA GLY A 81 1.00 -0.05 -6.52
C GLY A 81 1.27 -0.76 -7.84
N TYR A 82 2.24 -0.29 -8.60
CA TYR A 82 2.65 -0.92 -9.86
C TYR A 82 3.25 -2.31 -9.62
N ALA A 83 4.17 -2.42 -8.67
CA ALA A 83 4.84 -3.69 -8.38
C ALA A 83 3.84 -4.78 -7.96
N PHE A 84 2.94 -4.48 -7.04
CA PHE A 84 1.93 -5.43 -6.60
C PHE A 84 0.88 -5.70 -7.67
N GLY A 85 0.52 -4.70 -8.47
CA GLY A 85 -0.35 -4.89 -9.63
C GLY A 85 0.27 -5.79 -10.69
N TYR A 86 1.56 -5.62 -10.95
CA TYR A 86 2.32 -6.48 -11.86
C TYR A 86 2.37 -7.92 -11.33
N LEU A 87 2.66 -8.09 -10.04
CA LEU A 87 2.67 -9.41 -9.42
C LEU A 87 1.30 -10.09 -9.52
N TYR A 88 0.23 -9.36 -9.27
CA TYR A 88 -1.12 -9.91 -9.40
C TYR A 88 -1.43 -10.30 -10.83
N ASN A 89 -1.06 -9.46 -11.81
CA ASN A 89 -1.26 -9.78 -13.22
C ASN A 89 -0.51 -11.04 -13.65
N LYS A 90 0.68 -11.26 -13.12
CA LYS A 90 1.51 -12.42 -13.43
C LYS A 90 1.03 -13.70 -12.74
N SER A 91 0.64 -13.61 -11.48
CA SER A 91 0.31 -14.77 -10.65
C SER A 91 -1.17 -15.16 -10.69
N ASP A 92 -2.06 -14.22 -10.99
CA ASP A 92 -3.51 -14.35 -10.80
C ASP A 92 -3.88 -14.85 -9.39
N ASN A 93 -3.02 -14.61 -8.42
CA ASN A 93 -3.15 -15.11 -7.06
C ASN A 93 -3.09 -13.96 -6.07
N ILE A 94 -4.26 -13.59 -5.53
CA ILE A 94 -4.34 -12.49 -4.57
C ILE A 94 -3.56 -12.76 -3.28
N VAL A 95 -3.42 -14.02 -2.88
CA VAL A 95 -2.66 -14.38 -1.69
C VAL A 95 -1.19 -14.00 -1.85
N SER A 96 -0.62 -14.18 -3.04
CA SER A 96 0.77 -13.78 -3.33
C SER A 96 0.97 -12.27 -3.13
N THR A 97 0.02 -11.45 -3.59
CA THR A 97 0.12 -10.00 -3.41
C THR A 97 -0.09 -9.57 -1.97
N ILE A 98 -1.04 -10.19 -1.27
CA ILE A 98 -1.27 -9.92 0.16
C ILE A 98 -0.02 -10.24 0.97
N VAL A 99 0.56 -11.43 0.77
CA VAL A 99 1.77 -11.85 1.49
C VAL A 99 2.95 -10.93 1.19
N SER A 100 3.18 -10.60 -0.09
CA SER A 100 4.26 -9.69 -0.49
C SER A 100 4.09 -8.30 0.12
N HIS A 101 2.88 -7.77 0.12
CA HIS A 101 2.57 -6.48 0.71
C HIS A 101 2.77 -6.51 2.24
N SER A 102 2.32 -7.59 2.89
CA SER A 102 2.51 -7.78 4.34
C SER A 102 3.99 -7.86 4.71
N ILE A 103 4.80 -8.56 3.92
CA ILE A 103 6.26 -8.62 4.14
C ILE A 103 6.88 -7.23 4.00
N HIS A 104 6.51 -6.49 2.96
CA HIS A 104 7.00 -5.12 2.76
C HIS A 104 6.66 -4.23 3.95
N ASN A 105 5.39 -4.23 4.37
CA ASN A 105 4.94 -3.41 5.49
C ASN A 105 5.60 -3.83 6.81
N THR A 106 5.85 -5.13 7.01
CA THR A 106 6.55 -5.63 8.19
C THR A 106 8.00 -5.13 8.23
N ILE A 107 8.69 -5.12 7.10
CA ILE A 107 10.05 -4.58 7.00
C ILE A 107 10.05 -3.10 7.37
N VAL A 108 9.14 -2.32 6.80
CA VAL A 108 9.01 -0.89 7.11
C VAL A 108 8.69 -0.69 8.59
N PHE A 109 7.79 -1.49 9.16
CA PHE A 109 7.44 -1.45 10.57
C PHE A 109 8.67 -1.66 11.46
N ILE A 110 9.49 -2.69 11.16
CA ILE A 110 10.71 -2.98 11.91
C ILE A 110 11.70 -1.82 11.81
N ILE A 111 11.87 -1.26 10.62
CA ILE A 111 12.75 -0.10 10.42
C ILE A 111 12.30 1.07 11.28
N ILE A 112 11.01 1.38 11.28
CA ILE A 112 10.47 2.49 12.09
C ILE A 112 10.71 2.24 13.58
N LEU A 113 10.48 1.02 14.06
CA LEU A 113 10.73 0.68 15.47
C LEU A 113 12.20 0.81 15.86
N THR A 114 13.12 0.48 14.96
CA THR A 114 14.56 0.51 15.28
C THR A 114 15.16 1.90 15.18
N VAL A 115 14.60 2.80 14.38
CA VAL A 115 15.12 4.17 14.21
C VAL A 115 14.31 5.24 14.94
N ALA A 116 13.17 4.87 15.47
CA ALA A 116 12.36 5.76 16.30
C ALA A 116 12.81 5.66 17.76
#